data_7aedde7154c43a420987c23bc7b6b32e
#
_entry.id   7aedde7154c43a420987c23bc7b6b32e
#
_cell.length_a   1.000
_cell.length_b   1.000
_cell.length_c   1.000
_cell.angle_alpha   90.00
_cell.angle_beta   90.00
_cell.angle_gamma   90.00
#
_symmetry.space_group_name_H-M   'P 1'
#
loop_
_entity.id
_entity.type
_entity.pdbx_description
1 polymer ?
#
loop_
_entity_poly.entity_id
_entity_poly.type
_entity_poly.pdbx_seq_one_letter_code
_entity_poly.pdbx_strand_id
1 'polypeptide(L)'
;RLRYFVRVTVTRGYASSLIKEQEFIVQVAQPAPETNTPVKMEVGIEECLHIEFEYDKSKYHLADVVVGKVYFLLVRIKIKHMELAVIRREAAGAGPNQHNESETITKYEVMDGAPVRGECVPIRLFLRNFNLTSTYRGINNKFSVRYYLNLVLVDQEERRYFKQQEITLYRAA
;
A
#
# COMPACT_ATOMS: atom_id res chain seq x y z
N ARG A 1 1.97 -17.87 3.04
CA ARG A 1 3.23 -17.24 3.53
C ARG A 1 4.41 -17.81 2.77
N LEU A 2 5.30 -16.97 2.23
CA LEU A 2 6.57 -17.37 1.64
C LEU A 2 7.62 -17.50 2.75
N ARG A 3 8.37 -18.64 2.77
CA ARG A 3 9.45 -18.89 3.72
C ARG A 3 10.71 -19.31 2.98
N TYR A 4 11.85 -18.82 3.42
CA TYR A 4 13.15 -19.31 3.00
C TYR A 4 13.76 -20.13 4.14
N PHE A 5 14.23 -21.32 3.82
CA PHE A 5 14.83 -22.18 4.83
C PHE A 5 15.88 -23.11 4.21
N VAL A 6 16.82 -23.53 5.04
CA VAL A 6 17.72 -24.62 4.75
C VAL A 6 17.21 -25.86 5.47
N ARG A 7 17.09 -26.95 4.75
CA ARG A 7 16.72 -28.27 5.29
C ARG A 7 17.90 -29.20 5.21
N VAL A 8 18.28 -29.80 6.35
CA VAL A 8 19.25 -30.87 6.43
C VAL A 8 18.53 -32.18 6.71
N THR A 9 18.76 -33.17 5.87
CA THR A 9 18.20 -34.51 6.04
C THR A 9 19.35 -35.52 6.21
N VAL A 10 19.37 -36.21 7.34
CA VAL A 10 20.32 -37.30 7.60
C VAL A 10 19.59 -38.62 7.43
N THR A 11 19.92 -39.34 6.36
CA THR A 11 19.35 -40.66 6.10
C THR A 11 20.13 -41.72 6.88
N ARG A 12 19.41 -42.54 7.63
CA ARG A 12 19.96 -43.65 8.40
C ARG A 12 19.40 -44.96 7.86
N GLY A 13 20.24 -45.96 7.64
CA GLY A 13 19.90 -47.18 6.92
C GLY A 13 18.65 -47.90 7.42
N TYR A 14 18.57 -48.21 8.72
CA TYR A 14 17.41 -48.92 9.31
C TYR A 14 16.56 -48.06 10.26
N ALA A 15 16.81 -46.79 10.33
CA ALA A 15 16.07 -45.89 11.21
C ALA A 15 15.47 -44.73 10.41
N SER A 16 14.43 -44.06 10.94
CA SER A 16 13.85 -42.88 10.35
C SER A 16 14.87 -41.76 10.12
N SER A 17 14.75 -41.04 9.01
CA SER A 17 15.61 -39.90 8.72
C SER A 17 15.43 -38.78 9.75
N LEU A 18 16.53 -38.13 10.10
CA LEU A 18 16.49 -36.91 10.89
C LEU A 18 16.40 -35.72 9.96
N ILE A 19 15.41 -34.88 10.20
CA ILE A 19 15.17 -33.63 9.41
C ILE A 19 15.28 -32.46 10.37
N LYS A 20 16.10 -31.47 9.99
CA LYS A 20 16.16 -30.18 10.69
C LYS A 20 16.03 -29.05 9.67
N GLU A 21 15.21 -28.07 9.97
CA GLU A 21 15.04 -26.86 9.17
C GLU A 21 15.47 -25.63 9.98
N GLN A 22 16.10 -24.70 9.28
CA GLN A 22 16.45 -23.38 9.80
C GLN A 22 15.92 -22.32 8.84
N GLU A 23 14.97 -21.51 9.30
CA GLU A 23 14.46 -20.36 8.54
C GLU A 23 15.47 -19.20 8.56
N PHE A 24 15.51 -18.46 7.46
CA PHE A 24 16.28 -17.22 7.35
C PHE A 24 15.50 -16.17 6.56
N ILE A 25 15.84 -14.91 6.79
CA ILE A 25 15.19 -13.76 6.15
C ILE A 25 16.05 -13.32 4.96
N VAL A 26 15.42 -13.18 3.79
CA VAL A 26 16.03 -12.59 2.60
C VAL A 26 15.54 -11.13 2.50
N GLN A 27 16.48 -10.20 2.50
CA GLN A 27 16.23 -8.80 2.25
C GLN A 27 16.88 -8.41 0.92
N VAL A 28 16.09 -7.83 0.03
CA VAL A 28 16.57 -7.32 -1.26
C VAL A 28 16.68 -5.81 -1.15
N ALA A 29 17.91 -5.31 -1.11
CA ALA A 29 18.17 -3.90 -1.23
C ALA A 29 18.08 -3.47 -2.70
N GLN A 30 17.53 -2.31 -2.94
CA GLN A 30 17.38 -1.72 -4.27
C GLN A 30 18.02 -0.33 -4.26
N PRO A 31 18.63 0.09 -5.38
CA PRO A 31 19.11 1.46 -5.48
C PRO A 31 17.91 2.43 -5.38
N ALA A 32 18.18 3.61 -4.86
CA ALA A 32 17.16 4.67 -4.88
C ALA A 32 16.76 4.98 -6.33
N PRO A 33 15.49 5.22 -6.60
CA PRO A 33 15.06 5.52 -7.96
C PRO A 33 15.67 6.83 -8.45
N GLU A 34 16.26 6.83 -9.63
CA GLU A 34 16.85 8.03 -10.25
C GLU A 34 15.79 9.10 -10.54
N THR A 35 14.58 8.67 -10.87
CA THR A 35 13.45 9.56 -11.12
C THR A 35 12.26 9.17 -10.25
N ASN A 36 11.63 10.17 -9.64
CA ASN A 36 10.45 9.98 -8.83
C ASN A 36 9.46 11.11 -9.12
N THR A 37 8.39 10.77 -9.80
CA THR A 37 7.39 11.74 -10.24
C THR A 37 6.26 11.88 -9.22
N PRO A 38 5.77 13.09 -8.97
CA PRO A 38 4.56 13.29 -8.18
C PRO A 38 3.37 12.65 -8.89
N VAL A 39 2.40 12.25 -8.10
CA VAL A 39 1.14 11.67 -8.59
C VAL A 39 0.04 12.69 -8.37
N LYS A 40 -0.68 13.04 -9.44
CA LYS A 40 -1.87 13.88 -9.38
C LYS A 40 -3.07 13.11 -9.87
N MET A 41 -4.16 13.25 -9.17
CA MET A 41 -5.42 12.57 -9.50
C MET A 41 -6.61 13.43 -9.13
N GLU A 42 -7.73 13.11 -9.76
CA GLU A 42 -9.02 13.74 -9.52
C GLU A 42 -10.06 12.69 -9.13
N VAL A 43 -10.94 13.08 -8.24
CA VAL A 43 -12.17 12.36 -7.91
C VAL A 43 -13.31 13.33 -8.07
N GLY A 44 -14.27 12.99 -8.92
CA GLY A 44 -15.45 13.80 -9.16
C GLY A 44 -16.71 12.95 -9.12
N ILE A 45 -17.77 13.57 -8.64
CA ILE A 45 -19.15 13.13 -8.80
C ILE A 45 -19.86 14.29 -9.46
N GLU A 46 -20.53 14.02 -10.56
CA GLU A 46 -21.20 15.03 -11.36
C GLU A 46 -21.92 16.09 -10.50
N GLU A 47 -21.50 17.34 -10.65
CA GLU A 47 -22.04 18.53 -10.00
C GLU A 47 -22.06 18.55 -8.45
N CYS A 48 -21.61 17.51 -7.76
CA CYS A 48 -21.71 17.39 -6.31
C CYS A 48 -20.38 17.47 -5.58
N LEU A 49 -19.34 16.84 -6.11
CA LEU A 49 -18.01 16.80 -5.50
C LEU A 49 -16.95 16.80 -6.58
N HIS A 50 -15.93 17.66 -6.45
CA HIS A 50 -14.73 17.62 -7.24
C HIS A 50 -13.53 17.89 -6.34
N ILE A 51 -12.65 16.92 -6.21
CA ILE A 51 -11.40 17.02 -5.47
C ILE A 51 -10.23 16.69 -6.37
N GLU A 52 -9.17 17.44 -6.23
CA GLU A 52 -7.85 17.09 -6.73
C GLU A 52 -6.98 16.67 -5.56
N PHE A 53 -6.16 15.64 -5.74
CA PHE A 53 -5.17 15.30 -4.75
C PHE A 53 -3.85 14.92 -5.41
N GLU A 54 -2.79 15.23 -4.70
CA GLU A 54 -1.44 14.94 -5.15
C GLU A 54 -0.61 14.31 -4.05
N TYR A 55 0.28 13.41 -4.45
CA TYR A 55 1.36 12.89 -3.62
C TYR A 55 2.69 13.32 -4.21
N ASP A 56 3.63 13.61 -3.35
CA ASP A 56 4.97 14.09 -3.72
C ASP A 56 5.80 13.09 -4.54
N LYS A 57 5.49 11.80 -4.40
CA LYS A 57 6.22 10.69 -5.03
C LYS A 57 5.29 9.56 -5.44
N SER A 58 5.75 8.71 -6.37
CA SER A 58 5.17 7.41 -6.70
C SER A 58 5.93 6.23 -6.11
N LYS A 59 7.20 6.47 -5.69
CA LYS A 59 8.10 5.46 -5.13
C LYS A 59 8.63 5.96 -3.79
N TYR A 60 8.45 5.17 -2.74
CA TYR A 60 8.82 5.53 -1.36
C TYR A 60 9.78 4.51 -0.76
N HIS A 61 10.78 4.99 -0.05
CA HIS A 61 11.54 4.15 0.85
C HIS A 61 10.65 3.70 2.03
N LEU A 62 10.89 2.50 2.58
CA LEU A 62 10.09 1.97 3.69
C LEU A 62 10.04 2.86 4.94
N ALA A 63 11.01 3.76 5.10
CA ALA A 63 11.07 4.72 6.20
C ALA A 63 10.65 6.14 5.79
N ASP A 64 10.18 6.34 4.57
CA ASP A 64 9.75 7.65 4.08
C ASP A 64 8.45 8.13 4.72
N VAL A 65 8.16 9.39 4.47
CA VAL A 65 6.89 10.03 4.77
C VAL A 65 6.15 10.27 3.45
N VAL A 66 4.92 9.81 3.35
CA VAL A 66 4.02 10.20 2.26
C VAL A 66 3.53 11.61 2.54
N VAL A 67 3.90 12.53 1.68
CA VAL A 67 3.46 13.93 1.72
C VAL A 67 2.51 14.17 0.55
N GLY A 68 1.41 14.83 0.83
CA GLY A 68 0.42 15.12 -0.19
C GLY A 68 -0.51 16.25 0.20
N LYS A 69 -1.44 16.55 -0.70
CA LYS A 69 -2.47 17.57 -0.51
C LYS A 69 -3.75 17.14 -1.19
N VAL A 70 -4.87 17.50 -0.60
CA VAL A 70 -6.22 17.32 -1.16
C VAL A 70 -6.85 18.69 -1.29
N TYR A 71 -7.25 19.05 -2.51
CA TYR A 71 -7.92 20.30 -2.84
C TYR A 71 -9.40 20.06 -3.08
N PHE A 72 -10.27 20.78 -2.40
CA PHE A 72 -11.71 20.71 -2.55
C PHE A 72 -12.19 21.80 -3.52
N LEU A 73 -12.30 21.45 -4.81
CA LEU A 73 -12.69 22.41 -5.86
C LEU A 73 -14.20 22.65 -5.90
N LEU A 74 -14.98 21.60 -5.66
CA LEU A 74 -16.43 21.65 -5.56
C LEU A 74 -16.89 20.72 -4.44
N VAL A 75 -17.70 21.26 -3.51
CA VAL A 75 -18.27 20.49 -2.40
C VAL A 75 -19.72 20.92 -2.22
N ARG A 76 -20.65 20.11 -2.68
CA ARG A 76 -22.10 20.29 -2.50
C ARG A 76 -22.72 19.20 -1.63
N ILE A 77 -21.96 18.16 -1.31
CA ILE A 77 -22.33 17.09 -0.37
C ILE A 77 -21.66 17.34 0.98
N LYS A 78 -22.30 16.92 2.05
CA LYS A 78 -21.74 17.07 3.39
C LYS A 78 -20.79 15.91 3.69
N ILE A 79 -19.51 16.14 3.53
CA ILE A 79 -18.47 15.19 3.92
C ILE A 79 -18.41 15.14 5.46
N LYS A 80 -18.35 13.95 6.01
CA LYS A 80 -18.24 13.68 7.44
C LYS A 80 -16.76 13.59 7.87
N HIS A 81 -15.97 12.78 7.14
CA HIS A 81 -14.54 12.65 7.35
C HIS A 81 -13.84 12.17 6.09
N MET A 82 -12.52 12.27 6.10
CA MET A 82 -11.63 11.76 5.06
C MET A 82 -10.52 10.94 5.68
N GLU A 83 -10.28 9.74 5.16
CA GLU A 83 -9.25 8.82 5.62
C GLU A 83 -8.30 8.43 4.48
N LEU A 84 -7.04 8.18 4.82
CA LEU A 84 -6.05 7.59 3.94
C LEU A 84 -5.68 6.21 4.47
N ALA A 85 -5.87 5.17 3.65
CA ALA A 85 -5.49 3.81 3.99
C ALA A 85 -4.30 3.35 3.17
N VAL A 86 -3.43 2.54 3.78
CA VAL A 86 -2.40 1.77 3.08
C VAL A 86 -2.90 0.34 2.93
N ILE A 87 -3.02 -0.11 1.70
CA ILE A 87 -3.50 -1.45 1.37
C ILE A 87 -2.35 -2.25 0.77
N ARG A 88 -2.11 -3.45 1.31
CA ARG A 88 -1.21 -4.46 0.76
C ARG A 88 -2.02 -5.49 0.00
N ARG A 89 -1.64 -5.77 -1.23
CA ARG A 89 -2.18 -6.88 -2.01
C ARG A 89 -1.09 -7.89 -2.30
N GLU A 90 -1.33 -9.12 -1.91
CA GLU A 90 -0.46 -10.24 -2.15
C GLU A 90 -1.11 -11.20 -3.13
N ALA A 91 -0.36 -11.66 -4.12
CA ALA A 91 -0.77 -12.69 -5.03
C ALA A 91 0.26 -13.81 -5.02
N ALA A 92 -0.18 -15.05 -4.84
CA ALA A 92 0.67 -16.24 -4.84
C ALA A 92 0.11 -17.31 -5.77
N GLY A 93 0.98 -18.03 -6.47
CA GLY A 93 0.61 -19.04 -7.45
C GLY A 93 0.48 -18.47 -8.86
N ALA A 94 0.08 -19.31 -9.81
CA ALA A 94 -0.10 -18.96 -11.21
C ALA A 94 -1.36 -19.61 -11.79
N GLY A 95 -1.96 -18.95 -12.78
CA GLY A 95 -3.15 -19.45 -13.49
C GLY A 95 -4.36 -19.64 -12.57
N PRO A 96 -5.13 -20.70 -12.73
CA PRO A 96 -6.38 -20.92 -11.99
C PRO A 96 -6.17 -21.15 -10.48
N ASN A 97 -4.95 -21.45 -10.05
CA ASN A 97 -4.59 -21.67 -8.63
C ASN A 97 -3.97 -20.42 -7.98
N GLN A 98 -4.14 -19.24 -8.57
CA GLN A 98 -3.66 -18.00 -7.98
C GLN A 98 -4.51 -17.63 -6.75
N HIS A 99 -3.84 -17.46 -5.62
CA HIS A 99 -4.44 -16.94 -4.39
C HIS A 99 -4.13 -15.45 -4.27
N ASN A 100 -5.17 -14.64 -4.07
CA ASN A 100 -5.06 -13.20 -3.90
C ASN A 100 -5.57 -12.83 -2.50
N GLU A 101 -4.76 -12.06 -1.78
CA GLU A 101 -5.09 -11.54 -0.46
C GLU A 101 -4.94 -10.02 -0.45
N SER A 102 -5.85 -9.34 0.22
CA SER A 102 -5.83 -7.89 0.38
C SER A 102 -5.97 -7.54 1.84
N GLU A 103 -5.02 -6.81 2.37
CA GLU A 103 -4.97 -6.39 3.77
C GLU A 103 -4.84 -4.88 3.87
N THR A 104 -5.66 -4.27 4.71
CA THR A 104 -5.50 -2.86 5.10
C THR A 104 -4.51 -2.78 6.24
N ILE A 105 -3.31 -2.27 5.97
CA ILE A 105 -2.22 -2.14 6.95
C ILE A 105 -2.54 -1.07 7.97
N THR A 106 -3.08 0.06 7.51
CA THR A 106 -3.46 1.18 8.37
C THR A 106 -4.55 2.01 7.73
N LYS A 107 -5.31 2.68 8.59
CA LYS A 107 -6.21 3.78 8.23
C LYS A 107 -5.81 5.00 9.06
N TYR A 108 -5.59 6.10 8.40
CA TYR A 108 -5.24 7.37 9.00
C TYR A 108 -6.31 8.40 8.66
N GLU A 109 -6.95 8.96 9.68
CA GLU A 109 -7.91 10.04 9.50
C GLU A 109 -7.16 11.32 9.14
N VAL A 110 -7.45 11.84 7.95
CA VAL A 110 -6.81 13.03 7.39
C VAL A 110 -7.60 14.29 7.77
N MET A 111 -8.93 14.15 7.82
CA MET A 111 -9.82 15.26 8.11
C MET A 111 -11.09 14.73 8.80
N ASP A 112 -11.50 15.39 9.85
CA ASP A 112 -12.79 15.23 10.53
C ASP A 112 -13.63 16.50 10.32
N GLY A 113 -14.86 16.33 9.82
CA GLY A 113 -15.77 17.42 9.52
C GLY A 113 -15.90 17.74 8.02
N ALA A 114 -16.74 18.73 7.73
CA ALA A 114 -17.09 19.12 6.38
C ALA A 114 -16.12 20.17 5.82
N PRO A 115 -15.41 19.88 4.72
CA PRO A 115 -14.54 20.84 4.08
C PRO A 115 -15.35 21.91 3.34
N VAL A 116 -14.76 23.06 3.12
CA VAL A 116 -15.34 24.11 2.30
C VAL A 116 -14.68 24.15 0.92
N ARG A 117 -15.37 24.73 -0.06
CA ARG A 117 -14.81 24.96 -1.39
C ARG A 117 -13.54 25.81 -1.31
N GLY A 118 -12.49 25.37 -1.98
CA GLY A 118 -11.18 26.01 -1.98
C GLY A 118 -10.27 25.60 -0.83
N GLU A 119 -10.74 24.74 0.07
CA GLU A 119 -9.91 24.20 1.16
C GLU A 119 -8.85 23.27 0.64
N CYS A 120 -7.66 23.33 1.26
CA CYS A 120 -6.56 22.44 1.00
C CYS A 120 -6.16 21.71 2.29
N VAL A 121 -6.30 20.38 2.28
CA VAL A 121 -5.98 19.54 3.43
C VAL A 121 -4.64 18.83 3.18
N PRO A 122 -3.61 19.04 4.03
CA PRO A 122 -2.33 18.37 3.88
C PRO A 122 -2.40 16.91 4.34
N ILE A 123 -1.64 16.05 3.65
CA ILE A 123 -1.43 14.65 4.01
C ILE A 123 0.01 14.48 4.50
N ARG A 124 0.18 13.77 5.61
CA ARG A 124 1.47 13.39 6.15
C ARG A 124 1.39 12.03 6.84
N LEU A 125 1.87 10.98 6.16
CA LEU A 125 1.82 9.61 6.67
C LEU A 125 3.22 9.02 6.76
N PHE A 126 3.65 8.64 7.97
CA PHE A 126 4.96 8.06 8.25
C PHE A 126 4.93 6.55 8.02
N LEU A 127 5.58 6.08 6.96
CA LEU A 127 5.60 4.66 6.59
C LEU A 127 6.40 3.80 7.56
N ARG A 128 7.42 4.37 8.22
CA ARG A 128 8.29 3.68 9.18
C ARG A 128 7.55 2.99 10.32
N ASN A 129 6.36 3.49 10.67
CA ASN A 129 5.58 2.99 11.80
C ASN A 129 4.86 1.67 11.49
N PHE A 130 4.90 1.20 10.25
CA PHE A 130 4.16 0.02 9.82
C PHE A 130 5.09 -1.11 9.41
N ASN A 131 4.61 -2.34 9.57
CA ASN A 131 5.32 -3.53 9.11
C ASN A 131 5.14 -3.70 7.61
N LEU A 132 5.97 -3.00 6.83
CA LEU A 132 5.96 -2.99 5.38
C LEU A 132 7.14 -3.76 4.81
N THR A 133 6.94 -4.32 3.63
CA THR A 133 7.98 -4.95 2.81
C THR A 133 8.15 -4.18 1.51
N SER A 134 9.22 -4.44 0.79
CA SER A 134 9.37 -3.90 -0.56
C SER A 134 8.28 -4.42 -1.49
N THR A 135 7.97 -3.66 -2.52
CA THR A 135 7.09 -4.10 -3.62
C THR A 135 7.80 -5.18 -4.43
N TYR A 136 7.11 -6.29 -4.67
CA TYR A 136 7.59 -7.39 -5.51
C TYR A 136 6.63 -7.60 -6.67
N ARG A 137 7.13 -7.55 -7.89
CA ARG A 137 6.34 -7.72 -9.12
C ARG A 137 6.71 -9.02 -9.81
N GLY A 138 5.86 -10.03 -9.65
CA GLY A 138 5.98 -11.28 -10.40
C GLY A 138 7.28 -12.07 -10.17
N ILE A 139 7.74 -12.19 -8.92
CA ILE A 139 8.96 -12.93 -8.61
C ILE A 139 8.81 -14.38 -9.04
N ASN A 140 9.64 -14.79 -10.02
CA ASN A 140 9.62 -16.11 -10.65
C ASN A 140 8.22 -16.55 -11.12
N ASN A 141 7.34 -15.60 -11.45
CA ASN A 141 5.92 -15.83 -11.76
C ASN A 141 5.14 -16.57 -10.65
N LYS A 142 5.62 -16.53 -9.40
CA LYS A 142 5.04 -17.26 -8.27
C LYS A 142 4.35 -16.37 -7.25
N PHE A 143 4.85 -15.15 -7.04
CA PHE A 143 4.21 -14.23 -6.13
C PHE A 143 4.47 -12.77 -6.47
N SER A 144 3.58 -11.90 -6.02
CA SER A 144 3.74 -10.45 -6.06
C SER A 144 3.21 -9.82 -4.77
N VAL A 145 3.80 -8.69 -4.39
CA VAL A 145 3.34 -7.85 -3.28
C VAL A 145 3.25 -6.43 -3.80
N ARG A 146 2.06 -5.83 -3.74
CA ARG A 146 1.81 -4.47 -4.20
C ARG A 146 1.17 -3.65 -3.11
N TYR A 147 1.45 -2.35 -3.12
CA TYR A 147 0.90 -1.40 -2.16
C TYR A 147 0.09 -0.31 -2.86
N TYR A 148 -0.97 0.10 -2.18
CA TYR A 148 -1.87 1.13 -2.66
C TYR A 148 -2.14 2.13 -1.55
N LEU A 149 -2.13 3.41 -1.90
CA LEU A 149 -2.74 4.47 -1.12
C LEU A 149 -4.20 4.57 -1.53
N ASN A 150 -5.10 4.48 -0.58
CA ASN A 150 -6.54 4.56 -0.80
C ASN A 150 -7.10 5.76 -0.04
N LEU A 151 -7.41 6.82 -0.77
CA LEU A 151 -8.09 7.99 -0.21
C LEU A 151 -9.59 7.73 -0.21
N VAL A 152 -10.22 7.85 0.94
CA VAL A 152 -11.65 7.60 1.14
C VAL A 152 -12.29 8.81 1.78
N LEU A 153 -13.36 9.30 1.17
CA LEU A 153 -14.24 10.30 1.74
C LEU A 153 -15.55 9.61 2.13
N VAL A 154 -16.07 9.95 3.29
CA VAL A 154 -17.34 9.45 3.79
C VAL A 154 -18.26 10.64 4.01
N ASP A 155 -19.47 10.60 3.46
CA ASP A 155 -20.47 11.63 3.66
C ASP A 155 -21.36 11.35 4.89
N GLN A 156 -22.28 12.27 5.19
CA GLN A 156 -23.19 12.11 6.32
C GLN A 156 -24.21 10.98 6.15
N GLU A 157 -24.43 10.50 4.92
CA GLU A 157 -25.28 9.35 4.61
C GLU A 157 -24.48 8.02 4.58
N GLU A 158 -23.23 8.03 5.08
CA GLU A 158 -22.30 6.89 5.13
C GLU A 158 -21.91 6.36 3.73
N ARG A 159 -22.13 7.12 2.66
CA ARG A 159 -21.65 6.78 1.33
C ARG A 159 -20.16 7.03 1.26
N ARG A 160 -19.44 6.14 0.56
CA ARG A 160 -17.99 6.16 0.45
C ARG A 160 -17.53 6.46 -0.97
N TYR A 161 -16.69 7.44 -1.10
CA TYR A 161 -16.04 7.84 -2.34
C TYR A 161 -14.56 7.59 -2.20
N PHE A 162 -13.97 6.78 -3.07
CA PHE A 162 -12.58 6.40 -2.90
C PHE A 162 -11.80 6.38 -4.21
N LYS A 163 -10.51 6.60 -4.09
CA LYS A 163 -9.55 6.44 -5.17
C LYS A 163 -8.31 5.72 -4.68
N GLN A 164 -7.91 4.68 -5.41
CA GLN A 164 -6.69 3.93 -5.12
C GLN A 164 -5.58 4.34 -6.07
N GLN A 165 -4.39 4.52 -5.52
CA GLN A 165 -3.16 4.77 -6.25
C GLN A 165 -2.12 3.73 -5.88
N GLU A 166 -1.59 3.00 -6.86
CA GLU A 166 -0.45 2.11 -6.65
C GLU A 166 0.80 2.93 -6.35
N ILE A 167 1.53 2.53 -5.31
CA ILE A 167 2.84 3.05 -4.95
C ILE A 167 3.86 1.92 -4.95
N THR A 168 5.10 2.26 -5.22
CA THR A 168 6.22 1.33 -5.10
C THR A 168 6.96 1.57 -3.81
N LEU A 169 7.10 0.55 -2.97
CA LEU A 169 7.93 0.60 -1.78
C LEU A 169 9.26 -0.10 -2.04
N TYR A 170 10.36 0.50 -1.62
CA TYR A 170 11.69 -0.06 -1.77
C TYR A 170 12.50 0.04 -0.48
N ARG A 171 13.51 -0.81 -0.37
CA ARG A 171 14.51 -0.78 0.70
C ARG A 171 15.84 -0.40 0.07
N ALA A 172 16.41 0.72 0.48
CA ALA A 172 17.77 1.09 0.09
C ALA A 172 18.80 0.19 0.79
N ALA A 173 19.98 0.07 0.17
CA ALA A 173 21.12 -0.64 0.72
C ALA A 173 21.69 0.06 1.95
#